data_e66a7ccc8904f6046c682ad42adb09ec
#
_entry.id   e66a7ccc8904f6046c682ad42adb09ec
#
_cell.length_a   1.000
_cell.length_b   1.000
_cell.length_c   1.000
_cell.angle_alpha   90.00
_cell.angle_beta   90.00
_cell.angle_gamma   90.00
#
_symmetry.space_group_name_H-M   'P 1'
#
loop_
_entity.id
_entity.type
_entity.pdbx_description
1 polymer ?
#
loop_
_entity_poly.entity_id
_entity_poly.type
_entity_poly.pdbx_seq_one_letter_code
_entity_poly.pdbx_strand_id
1 'polypeptide(L)'
;ERHAIDYEAIEGPVLAIRVQELYGLDTHPALARGRLPLVLHLLSPAHRPIQITKDLPGFWRGSWASVKAEMKGRYPKHLWPDDPANAKPTTRAKPRGT
;
A
#
# COMPACT_ATOMS: atom_id res chain seq x y z
N GLU A 1 -6.19 8.81 10.57
CA GLU A 1 -5.43 7.77 11.24
C GLU A 1 -3.94 7.96 11.01
N ARG A 2 -3.18 7.80 12.06
CA ARG A 2 -1.74 8.03 11.99
C ARG A 2 -0.97 6.74 11.86
N HIS A 3 0.08 6.79 11.06
CA HIS A 3 1.04 5.69 10.96
C HIS A 3 2.39 6.16 11.46
N ALA A 4 3.04 5.33 12.26
CA ALA A 4 4.38 5.63 12.75
C ALA A 4 5.40 5.43 11.64
N ILE A 5 6.35 6.35 11.54
CA ILE A 5 7.46 6.26 10.59
C ILE A 5 8.72 5.95 11.38
N ASP A 6 9.43 4.90 10.97
CA ASP A 6 10.71 4.54 11.57
C ASP A 6 11.83 5.33 10.87
N TYR A 7 12.30 6.38 11.52
CA TYR A 7 13.35 7.24 10.99
C TYR A 7 14.75 6.66 11.17
N GLU A 8 14.88 5.63 11.99
CA GLU A 8 16.18 5.07 12.34
C GLU A 8 16.51 3.79 11.58
N ALA A 9 15.60 3.34 10.71
CA ALA A 9 15.85 2.15 9.92
C ALA A 9 17.05 2.34 8.99
N ILE A 10 17.84 1.29 8.82
CA ILE A 10 19.04 1.33 7.99
C ILE A 10 18.72 1.71 6.55
N GLU A 11 17.60 1.21 6.05
CA GLU A 11 17.16 1.47 4.66
C GLU A 11 16.62 2.88 4.43
N GLY A 12 16.52 3.71 5.47
CA GLY A 12 15.93 5.03 5.41
C GLY A 12 14.62 5.08 6.20
N PRO A 13 13.85 6.18 6.15
CA PRO A 13 12.59 6.25 6.89
C PRO A 13 11.60 5.24 6.33
N VAL A 14 11.08 4.38 7.19
CA VAL A 14 10.19 3.27 6.85
C VAL A 14 8.77 3.56 7.32
N LEU A 15 7.80 3.34 6.44
CA LEU A 15 6.39 3.39 6.77
C LEU A 15 5.78 2.01 6.48
N ALA A 16 5.32 1.34 7.53
CA ALA A 16 4.57 0.09 7.38
C ALA A 16 3.09 0.44 7.30
N ILE A 17 2.44 0.07 6.20
CA ILE A 17 1.06 0.47 5.94
C ILE A 17 0.35 -0.59 5.11
N ARG A 18 -0.92 -0.80 5.40
CA ARG A 18 -1.72 -1.73 4.59
C ARG A 18 -1.84 -1.18 3.17
N VAL A 19 -1.67 -2.05 2.19
CA VAL A 19 -1.63 -1.63 0.78
C VAL A 19 -2.91 -0.90 0.35
N GLN A 20 -4.05 -1.28 0.90
CA GLN A 20 -5.34 -0.68 0.55
C GLN A 20 -5.48 0.77 1.01
N GLU A 21 -4.68 1.20 1.97
CA GLU A 21 -4.70 2.59 2.43
C GLU A 21 -3.94 3.51 1.46
N LEU A 22 -3.21 2.94 0.51
CA LEU A 22 -2.46 3.70 -0.49
C LEU A 22 -3.20 3.87 -1.81
N TYR A 23 -4.39 3.29 -1.95
CA TYR A 23 -5.18 3.48 -3.18
C TYR A 23 -5.40 4.97 -3.41
N GLY A 24 -5.33 5.39 -4.65
CA GLY A 24 -5.47 6.80 -5.02
C GLY A 24 -4.16 7.57 -5.13
N LEU A 25 -3.05 6.96 -4.70
CA LEU A 25 -1.74 7.58 -4.85
C LEU A 25 -1.10 7.10 -6.15
N ASP A 26 -0.79 8.04 -7.03
CA ASP A 26 -0.10 7.76 -8.29
C ASP A 26 1.36 8.21 -8.24
N THR A 27 1.80 8.72 -7.09
CA THR A 27 3.19 9.11 -6.85
C THR A 27 3.68 8.45 -5.57
N HIS A 28 4.99 8.31 -5.44
CA HIS A 28 5.58 7.71 -4.24
C HIS A 28 5.59 8.74 -3.10
N PRO A 29 5.10 8.39 -1.90
CA PRO A 29 5.16 9.31 -0.77
C PRO A 29 6.60 9.58 -0.33
N ALA A 30 6.85 10.81 0.10
CA ALA A 30 8.18 11.23 0.52
C ALA A 30 8.08 12.25 1.65
N LEU A 31 9.19 12.42 2.35
CA LEU A 31 9.36 13.44 3.38
C LEU A 31 10.19 14.59 2.82
N ALA A 32 10.31 15.68 3.60
CA ALA A 32 11.17 16.80 3.28
C ALA A 32 10.92 17.35 1.87
N ARG A 33 9.66 17.57 1.53
CA ARG A 33 9.23 18.11 0.25
C ARG A 33 9.71 17.27 -0.93
N GLY A 34 9.61 15.95 -0.79
CA GLY A 34 9.97 15.04 -1.86
C GLY A 34 11.44 14.68 -1.94
N ARG A 35 12.27 15.20 -1.04
CA ARG A 35 13.71 14.93 -1.05
C ARG A 35 14.09 13.59 -0.43
N LEU A 36 13.22 13.05 0.43
CA LEU A 36 13.52 11.84 1.18
C LEU A 36 12.38 10.85 0.99
N PRO A 37 12.46 9.98 -0.01
CA PRO A 37 11.41 9.01 -0.27
C PRO A 37 11.29 8.01 0.88
N LEU A 38 10.05 7.65 1.20
CA LEU A 38 9.77 6.64 2.22
C LEU A 38 10.05 5.25 1.67
N VAL A 39 10.54 4.38 2.54
CA VAL A 39 10.55 2.95 2.25
C VAL A 39 9.22 2.40 2.72
N LEU A 40 8.42 1.90 1.80
CA LEU A 40 7.09 1.38 2.12
C LEU A 40 7.17 -0.12 2.39
N HIS A 41 6.82 -0.51 3.61
CA HIS A 41 6.59 -1.91 3.95
C HIS A 41 5.10 -2.15 3.79
N LEU A 42 4.72 -2.71 2.65
CA LEU A 42 3.32 -2.94 2.30
C LEU A 42 2.78 -4.14 3.06
N LEU A 43 1.62 -3.96 3.66
CA LEU A 43 0.99 -4.98 4.49
C LEU A 43 -0.35 -5.40 3.91
N SER A 44 -0.74 -6.64 4.20
CA SER A 44 -2.07 -7.16 3.89
C SER A 44 -3.11 -6.53 4.84
N PRO A 45 -4.41 -6.76 4.59
CA PRO A 45 -5.44 -6.33 5.53
C PRO A 45 -5.23 -6.83 6.96
N ALA A 46 -4.56 -7.96 7.14
CA ALA A 46 -4.24 -8.52 8.45
C ALA A 46 -2.85 -8.08 8.95
N HIS A 47 -2.27 -7.04 8.35
CA HIS A 47 -0.97 -6.48 8.73
C HIS A 47 0.20 -7.43 8.52
N ARG A 48 0.10 -8.35 7.57
CA ARG A 48 1.20 -9.25 7.23
C ARG A 48 2.01 -8.68 6.07
N PRO A 49 3.34 -8.87 6.08
CA PRO A 49 4.18 -8.31 5.01
C PRO A 49 3.79 -8.84 3.64
N ILE A 50 3.72 -7.95 2.67
CA ILE A 50 3.50 -8.27 1.25
C ILE A 50 4.79 -8.01 0.46
N GLN A 51 5.27 -6.78 0.52
CA GLN A 51 6.40 -6.34 -0.28
C GLN A 51 6.96 -5.04 0.28
N ILE A 52 8.26 -4.80 0.04
CA ILE A 52 8.92 -3.54 0.36
C ILE A 52 9.15 -2.81 -0.96
N THR A 53 8.81 -1.52 -1.03
CA THR A 53 9.03 -0.74 -2.24
C THR A 53 9.44 0.69 -1.93
N LYS A 54 10.28 1.24 -2.79
CA LYS A 54 10.62 2.67 -2.82
C LYS A 54 9.98 3.34 -4.03
N ASP A 55 9.16 2.62 -4.79
CA ASP A 55 8.53 3.11 -6.01
C ASP A 55 7.09 2.57 -6.09
N LEU A 56 6.17 3.29 -5.46
CA LEU A 56 4.77 2.88 -5.44
C LEU A 56 4.16 2.82 -6.84
N PRO A 57 4.36 3.82 -7.74
CA PRO A 57 3.83 3.69 -9.09
C PRO A 57 4.36 2.47 -9.83
N GLY A 58 5.64 2.14 -9.65
CA GLY A 58 6.21 0.92 -10.23
C GLY A 58 5.59 -0.34 -9.66
N PHE A 59 5.30 -0.35 -8.36
CA PHE A 59 4.59 -1.46 -7.73
C PHE A 59 3.19 -1.62 -8.34
N TRP A 60 2.45 -0.51 -8.51
CA TRP A 60 1.10 -0.57 -9.10
C TRP A 60 1.13 -1.15 -10.53
N ARG A 61 2.15 -0.77 -11.32
CA ARG A 61 2.27 -1.23 -12.71
C ARG A 61 2.81 -2.65 -12.84
N GLY A 62 3.58 -3.09 -11.87
CA GLY A 62 4.27 -4.39 -11.94
C GLY A 62 3.68 -5.43 -11.01
N SER A 63 4.15 -5.46 -9.77
CA SER A 63 3.81 -6.52 -8.80
C SER A 63 2.35 -6.54 -8.40
N TRP A 64 1.63 -5.42 -8.56
CA TRP A 64 0.24 -5.33 -8.12
C TRP A 64 -0.65 -6.44 -8.70
N ALA A 65 -0.47 -6.79 -9.97
CA ALA A 65 -1.29 -7.82 -10.60
C ALA A 65 -1.22 -9.15 -9.83
N SER A 66 -0.01 -9.57 -9.46
CA SER A 66 0.19 -10.80 -8.69
C SER A 66 -0.33 -10.68 -7.27
N VAL A 67 -0.06 -9.54 -6.62
CA VAL A 67 -0.51 -9.27 -5.26
C VAL A 67 -2.02 -9.26 -5.21
N LYS A 68 -2.66 -8.57 -6.16
CA LYS A 68 -4.12 -8.51 -6.24
C LYS A 68 -4.73 -9.90 -6.34
N ALA A 69 -4.19 -10.74 -7.21
CA ALA A 69 -4.70 -12.10 -7.39
C ALA A 69 -4.60 -12.90 -6.11
N GLU A 70 -3.48 -12.82 -5.41
CA GLU A 70 -3.29 -13.53 -4.15
C GLU A 70 -4.19 -12.99 -3.04
N MET A 71 -4.26 -11.67 -2.90
CA MET A 71 -5.05 -11.03 -1.85
C MET A 71 -6.54 -11.25 -2.06
N LYS A 72 -6.99 -11.26 -3.31
CA LYS A 72 -8.38 -11.53 -3.64
C LYS A 72 -8.81 -12.91 -3.15
N GLY A 73 -7.91 -13.88 -3.26
CA GLY A 73 -8.19 -15.23 -2.75
C GLY A 73 -8.22 -15.32 -1.24
N ARG A 74 -7.37 -14.54 -0.56
CA ARG A 74 -7.27 -14.57 0.90
C ARG A 74 -8.25 -13.63 1.59
N TYR A 75 -8.55 -12.49 0.97
CA TYR A 75 -9.37 -11.43 1.58
C TYR A 75 -10.43 -10.99 0.58
N PRO A 76 -11.37 -11.88 0.21
CA PRO A 76 -12.32 -11.58 -0.87
C PRO A 76 -13.32 -10.47 -0.53
N LYS A 77 -13.45 -10.11 0.74
CA LYS A 77 -14.39 -9.06 1.15
C LYS A 77 -13.80 -7.65 1.04
N HIS A 78 -12.48 -7.54 0.81
CA HIS A 78 -11.84 -6.25 0.61
C HIS A 78 -11.81 -5.89 -0.87
N LEU A 79 -11.64 -4.60 -1.15
CA LEU A 79 -11.56 -4.11 -2.52
C LEU A 79 -10.16 -4.33 -3.10
N TRP A 80 -10.11 -4.98 -4.26
CA TRP A 80 -8.85 -5.23 -4.98
C TRP A 80 -9.01 -4.71 -6.41
N PRO A 81 -8.87 -3.37 -6.62
CA PRO A 81 -9.15 -2.76 -7.92
C PRO A 81 -8.09 -3.07 -8.97
N ASP A 82 -8.49 -3.02 -10.23
CA ASP A 82 -7.53 -3.17 -11.33
C ASP A 82 -6.66 -1.93 -11.47
N ASP A 83 -7.18 -0.76 -11.09
CA ASP A 83 -6.47 0.51 -11.16
C ASP A 83 -6.35 1.13 -9.76
N PRO A 84 -5.40 0.63 -8.95
CA PRO A 84 -5.29 1.10 -7.57
C PRO A 84 -4.89 2.55 -7.44
N ALA A 85 -4.16 3.11 -8.40
CA ALA A 85 -3.74 4.50 -8.36
C ALA A 85 -4.91 5.47 -8.44
N ASN A 86 -6.05 5.04 -8.97
CA ASN A 86 -7.25 5.86 -9.09
C ASN A 86 -8.41 5.37 -8.24
N ALA A 87 -8.17 4.41 -7.36
CA ALA A 87 -9.19 3.90 -6.45
C ALA A 87 -9.21 4.71 -5.17
N LYS A 88 -10.31 4.62 -4.41
CA LYS A 88 -10.39 5.25 -3.10
C LYS A 88 -9.72 4.38 -2.05
N PRO A 89 -8.97 4.98 -1.11
CA PRO A 89 -8.37 4.21 -0.02
C PRO A 89 -9.44 3.51 0.82
N THR A 90 -9.12 2.31 1.30
CA THR A 90 -10.01 1.54 2.17
C THR A 90 -9.21 0.97 3.34
N THR A 91 -9.89 0.74 4.47
CA THR A 91 -9.27 0.14 5.64
C THR A 91 -10.02 -1.07 6.15
N ARG A 92 -11.17 -1.36 5.57
CA ARG A 92 -12.02 -2.48 6.00
C ARG A 92 -12.73 -3.11 4.82
N ALA A 93 -13.34 -4.26 5.08
CA ALA A 93 -14.07 -4.99 4.06
C ALA A 93 -15.19 -4.14 3.47
N LYS A 94 -15.55 -4.45 2.23
CA LYS A 94 -16.65 -3.75 1.55
C LYS A 94 -17.94 -3.90 2.36
N PRO A 95 -18.73 -2.83 2.46
CA PRO A 95 -20.04 -2.93 3.10
C PRO A 95 -20.90 -3.95 2.38
N ARG A 96 -21.83 -4.56 3.14
CA ARG A 96 -22.78 -5.49 2.57
C ARG A 96 -23.69 -4.77 1.58
N GLY A 97 -23.87 -5.34 0.40
CA GLY A 97 -24.73 -4.77 -0.61
C GLY A 97 -24.09 -3.77 -1.56
N THR A 98 -22.78 -3.58 -1.46
CA THR A 98 -22.07 -2.70 -2.40
C THR A 98 -21.07 -3.46 -3.25
#